data_1c58a932c64025b6d483f379f1cc0f23
#
_entry.id   1c58a932c64025b6d483f379f1cc0f23
#
_cell.length_a   1.000
_cell.length_b   1.000
_cell.length_c   1.000
_cell.angle_alpha   90.00
_cell.angle_beta   90.00
_cell.angle_gamma   90.00
#
_symmetry.space_group_name_H-M   'P 1'
#
loop_
_entity.id
_entity.type
_entity.pdbx_description
1 polymer ?
#
loop_
_entity_poly.entity_id
_entity_poly.type
_entity_poly.pdbx_seq_one_letter_code
_entity_poly.pdbx_strand_id
1 'polypeptide(L)'
;MSIVRSNHARAVARAVAQPLAALLIVAAPSAHAEIVTTTITCDNHYAIFTREGSNFSYIGGNETGFAGNPGTFNWSMAETWSFEATETIYIAAWSDNSVAQGLLAQFSSPSLGTLLTGDARWRVYATNTDRNTGAPHPLVSEIEAHVSAADGLSAWEPTYVGENNGVAPWGVIAGITTDARWIWRNTPGVVDPLRPGSGAGEMLIFSVTIPAPSAIAASLFGLLAMGRRRR
;
A
#
# COMPACT_ATOMS: atom_id res chain seq x y z
N MET A 1 -85.75 44.86 -18.94
CA MET A 1 -85.30 43.76 -19.85
C MET A 1 -83.78 43.84 -19.91
N SER A 2 -83.10 43.03 -19.08
CA SER A 2 -81.68 43.15 -18.88
C SER A 2 -81.00 41.82 -19.29
N ILE A 3 -80.08 41.88 -20.23
CA ILE A 3 -79.43 40.72 -20.82
C ILE A 3 -78.09 40.51 -20.09
N VAL A 4 -78.02 39.41 -19.39
CA VAL A 4 -76.73 38.97 -18.75
C VAL A 4 -75.93 38.17 -19.76
N ARG A 5 -74.74 38.64 -20.12
CA ARG A 5 -73.79 37.90 -20.95
C ARG A 5 -72.86 37.08 -20.04
N SER A 6 -72.89 35.79 -20.19
CA SER A 6 -71.98 34.84 -19.55
C SER A 6 -70.68 34.76 -20.34
N ASN A 7 -69.54 35.09 -19.70
CA ASN A 7 -68.17 34.88 -20.23
C ASN A 7 -67.67 33.55 -19.78
N HIS A 8 -67.53 32.60 -20.69
CA HIS A 8 -66.79 31.34 -20.43
C HIS A 8 -65.31 31.54 -20.66
N ALA A 9 -64.55 31.63 -19.58
CA ALA A 9 -63.09 31.58 -19.63
C ALA A 9 -62.61 30.13 -19.82
N ARG A 10 -61.95 29.83 -20.94
CA ARG A 10 -61.31 28.57 -21.21
C ARG A 10 -59.96 28.58 -20.50
N ALA A 11 -59.78 27.73 -19.46
CA ALA A 11 -58.50 27.45 -18.83
C ALA A 11 -57.71 26.55 -19.75
N VAL A 12 -56.59 27.06 -20.26
CA VAL A 12 -55.55 26.26 -20.99
C VAL A 12 -54.61 25.68 -20.00
N ALA A 13 -54.72 24.39 -19.72
CA ALA A 13 -53.77 23.67 -18.90
C ALA A 13 -52.44 23.48 -19.67
N ARG A 14 -51.40 24.21 -19.28
CA ARG A 14 -50.02 23.96 -19.75
C ARG A 14 -49.48 22.76 -19.00
N ALA A 15 -49.30 21.64 -19.68
CA ALA A 15 -48.54 20.50 -19.18
C ALA A 15 -47.03 20.88 -19.13
N VAL A 16 -46.49 21.04 -17.94
CA VAL A 16 -45.05 21.21 -17.72
C VAL A 16 -44.43 19.83 -17.75
N ALA A 17 -43.77 19.50 -18.85
CA ALA A 17 -42.95 18.31 -18.94
C ALA A 17 -41.70 18.50 -18.07
N GLN A 18 -41.62 17.82 -16.92
CA GLN A 18 -40.42 17.76 -16.11
C GLN A 18 -39.39 16.81 -16.77
N PRO A 19 -38.15 17.26 -17.00
CA PRO A 19 -37.10 16.34 -17.47
C PRO A 19 -36.76 15.36 -16.35
N LEU A 20 -36.93 14.07 -16.61
CA LEU A 20 -36.45 12.99 -15.77
C LEU A 20 -34.91 13.01 -15.84
N ALA A 21 -34.27 13.62 -14.86
CA ALA A 21 -32.82 13.52 -14.71
C ALA A 21 -32.49 12.08 -14.29
N ALA A 22 -32.00 11.27 -15.23
CA ALA A 22 -31.47 9.94 -14.94
C ALA A 22 -30.19 10.10 -14.10
N LEU A 23 -30.30 9.81 -12.80
CA LEU A 23 -29.15 9.75 -11.90
C LEU A 23 -28.31 8.54 -12.28
N LEU A 24 -27.21 8.74 -13.01
CA LEU A 24 -26.20 7.72 -13.24
C LEU A 24 -25.50 7.47 -11.89
N ILE A 25 -25.89 6.43 -11.19
CA ILE A 25 -25.14 5.90 -10.06
C ILE A 25 -23.93 5.18 -10.67
N VAL A 26 -22.79 5.85 -10.69
CA VAL A 26 -21.50 5.22 -10.98
C VAL A 26 -21.15 4.42 -9.74
N ALA A 27 -21.36 3.11 -9.78
CA ALA A 27 -20.87 2.21 -8.73
C ALA A 27 -19.35 2.35 -8.68
N ALA A 28 -18.81 2.77 -7.53
CA ALA A 28 -17.38 2.73 -7.31
C ALA A 28 -16.91 1.27 -7.46
N PRO A 29 -15.80 1.03 -8.16
CA PRO A 29 -15.25 -0.33 -8.24
C PRO A 29 -14.92 -0.79 -6.82
N SER A 30 -15.50 -1.91 -6.40
CA SER A 30 -15.11 -2.57 -5.16
C SER A 30 -13.66 -3.02 -5.31
N ALA A 31 -12.83 -2.69 -4.33
CA ALA A 31 -11.48 -3.25 -4.25
C ALA A 31 -11.61 -4.77 -4.16
N HIS A 32 -11.02 -5.48 -5.11
CA HIS A 32 -10.97 -6.94 -5.11
C HIS A 32 -9.68 -7.39 -4.45
N ALA A 33 -9.79 -8.33 -3.52
CA ALA A 33 -8.62 -9.00 -2.97
C ALA A 33 -7.88 -9.72 -4.11
N GLU A 34 -6.58 -9.53 -4.16
CA GLU A 34 -5.70 -10.23 -5.09
C GLU A 34 -4.58 -10.94 -4.35
N ILE A 35 -4.09 -12.03 -4.93
CA ILE A 35 -2.92 -12.72 -4.39
C ILE A 35 -1.68 -11.90 -4.70
N VAL A 36 -0.99 -11.50 -3.66
CA VAL A 36 0.33 -10.88 -3.72
C VAL A 36 1.36 -11.92 -3.33
N THR A 37 2.38 -12.06 -4.16
CA THR A 37 3.58 -12.84 -3.81
C THR A 37 4.73 -11.88 -3.59
N THR A 38 5.48 -12.06 -2.51
CA THR A 38 6.69 -11.29 -2.22
C THR A 38 7.85 -12.19 -1.85
N THR A 39 9.04 -11.85 -2.33
CA THR A 39 10.31 -12.36 -1.81
C THR A 39 11.02 -11.18 -1.15
N ILE A 40 11.35 -11.31 0.13
CA ILE A 40 11.72 -10.21 1.00
C ILE A 40 12.83 -10.61 1.97
N THR A 41 13.70 -9.68 2.26
CA THR A 41 14.68 -9.75 3.36
C THR A 41 14.85 -8.37 4.00
N CYS A 42 15.35 -8.36 5.21
CA CYS A 42 15.68 -7.15 5.94
C CYS A 42 16.93 -7.34 6.78
N ASP A 43 17.68 -6.29 6.96
CA ASP A 43 18.79 -6.23 7.91
C ASP A 43 18.34 -5.32 9.09
N ASN A 44 17.78 -5.91 10.20
CA ASN A 44 17.72 -7.35 10.50
C ASN A 44 16.30 -7.94 10.37
N HIS A 45 15.26 -7.23 10.84
CA HIS A 45 13.93 -7.77 11.07
C HIS A 45 12.86 -7.07 10.23
N TYR A 46 11.85 -7.83 9.83
CA TYR A 46 10.65 -7.29 9.21
C TYR A 46 9.40 -8.04 9.68
N ALA A 47 8.27 -7.38 9.55
CA ALA A 47 6.94 -7.96 9.69
C ALA A 47 5.99 -7.35 8.64
N ILE A 48 5.18 -8.17 7.98
CA ILE A 48 4.28 -7.79 6.90
C ILE A 48 2.87 -7.67 7.45
N PHE A 49 2.19 -6.59 7.08
CA PHE A 49 0.79 -6.33 7.40
C PHE A 49 0.05 -5.90 6.15
N THR A 50 -1.24 -6.13 6.12
CA THR A 50 -2.16 -5.61 5.10
C THR A 50 -3.25 -4.78 5.75
N ARG A 51 -3.87 -3.90 4.96
CA ARG A 51 -5.02 -3.11 5.36
C ARG A 51 -6.14 -3.26 4.34
N GLU A 52 -7.36 -3.43 4.86
CA GLU A 52 -8.61 -3.38 4.12
C GLU A 52 -9.60 -2.48 4.88
N GLY A 53 -9.89 -1.31 4.35
CA GLY A 53 -10.67 -0.29 5.06
C GLY A 53 -10.00 0.12 6.38
N SER A 54 -10.63 -0.18 7.50
CA SER A 54 -10.07 0.03 8.84
C SER A 54 -9.39 -1.21 9.43
N ASN A 55 -9.45 -2.36 8.76
CA ASN A 55 -8.97 -3.62 9.31
C ASN A 55 -7.51 -3.86 8.91
N PHE A 56 -6.66 -4.05 9.91
CA PHE A 56 -5.29 -4.48 9.74
C PHE A 56 -5.15 -5.97 10.01
N SER A 57 -4.31 -6.64 9.23
CA SER A 57 -3.99 -8.06 9.40
C SER A 57 -2.50 -8.28 9.38
N TYR A 58 -1.99 -9.08 10.32
CA TYR A 58 -0.62 -9.58 10.32
C TYR A 58 -0.51 -10.77 9.38
N ILE A 59 0.46 -10.75 8.48
CA ILE A 59 0.71 -11.81 7.50
C ILE A 59 1.83 -12.72 8.00
N GLY A 60 2.95 -12.14 8.42
CA GLY A 60 4.12 -12.86 8.86
C GLY A 60 5.33 -11.94 8.98
N GLY A 61 6.47 -12.52 9.28
CA GLY A 61 7.74 -11.81 9.37
C GLY A 61 8.87 -12.81 9.61
N ASN A 62 10.11 -12.39 9.42
CA ASN A 62 11.23 -13.26 9.70
C ASN A 62 11.36 -13.54 11.21
N GLU A 63 12.12 -14.58 11.54
CA GLU A 63 12.34 -14.96 12.93
C GLU A 63 13.00 -13.83 13.71
N THR A 64 12.59 -13.64 14.94
CA THR A 64 13.23 -12.69 15.86
C THR A 64 14.26 -13.44 16.70
N GLY A 65 15.51 -13.03 16.60
CA GLY A 65 16.63 -13.67 17.30
C GLY A 65 17.37 -12.73 18.22
N PHE A 66 18.11 -13.30 19.16
CA PHE A 66 18.96 -12.55 20.06
C PHE A 66 20.12 -11.87 19.30
N ALA A 67 20.48 -10.65 19.69
CA ALA A 67 21.57 -9.86 19.14
C ALA A 67 21.50 -9.68 17.61
N GLY A 68 20.31 -9.47 17.08
CA GLY A 68 20.15 -9.22 15.65
C GLY A 68 20.36 -10.43 14.74
N ASN A 69 20.36 -11.64 15.30
CA ASN A 69 20.39 -12.86 14.51
C ASN A 69 18.97 -13.46 14.43
N PRO A 70 18.21 -13.16 13.39
CA PRO A 70 16.82 -13.58 13.26
C PRO A 70 16.65 -15.04 12.82
N GLY A 71 17.67 -15.87 12.87
CA GLY A 71 17.58 -17.27 12.48
C GLY A 71 17.91 -17.50 11.00
N THR A 72 17.10 -18.31 10.31
CA THR A 72 17.38 -18.74 8.93
C THR A 72 17.18 -17.60 7.93
N PHE A 73 16.08 -16.86 8.05
CA PHE A 73 15.73 -15.77 7.14
C PHE A 73 16.19 -14.43 7.72
N ASN A 74 17.29 -13.91 7.21
CA ASN A 74 17.89 -12.66 7.62
C ASN A 74 18.37 -11.88 6.39
N TRP A 75 19.20 -10.86 6.58
CA TRP A 75 19.75 -10.04 5.51
C TRP A 75 20.43 -10.85 4.38
N SER A 76 20.86 -12.08 4.63
CA SER A 76 21.57 -12.93 3.66
C SER A 76 20.65 -13.94 2.95
N MET A 77 19.44 -14.15 3.46
CA MET A 77 18.50 -15.14 2.93
C MET A 77 17.06 -14.58 2.93
N ALA A 78 16.54 -14.37 1.74
CA ALA A 78 15.17 -13.90 1.56
C ALA A 78 14.13 -15.02 1.79
N GLU A 79 12.98 -14.64 2.30
CA GLU A 79 11.81 -15.48 2.49
C GLU A 79 10.73 -15.13 1.46
N THR A 80 9.91 -16.11 1.08
CA THR A 80 8.81 -15.89 0.14
C THR A 80 7.46 -16.07 0.84
N TRP A 81 6.60 -15.07 0.70
CA TRP A 81 5.23 -15.05 1.21
C TRP A 81 4.22 -14.97 0.07
N SER A 82 3.05 -15.56 0.27
CA SER A 82 1.89 -15.40 -0.62
C SER A 82 0.66 -15.14 0.25
N PHE A 83 -0.04 -14.05 -0.01
CA PHE A 83 -1.16 -13.59 0.81
C PHE A 83 -2.17 -12.79 -0.01
N GLU A 84 -3.39 -12.66 0.50
CA GLU A 84 -4.40 -11.78 -0.08
C GLU A 84 -4.20 -10.34 0.41
N ALA A 85 -4.33 -9.38 -0.51
CA ALA A 85 -4.32 -7.97 -0.19
C ALA A 85 -5.28 -7.19 -1.09
N THR A 86 -5.85 -6.10 -0.55
CA THR A 86 -6.87 -5.28 -1.22
C THR A 86 -6.43 -3.84 -1.44
N GLU A 87 -5.78 -3.20 -0.47
CA GLU A 87 -5.53 -1.76 -0.50
C GLU A 87 -4.06 -1.40 -0.30
N THR A 88 -3.51 -1.71 0.87
CA THR A 88 -2.16 -1.28 1.25
C THR A 88 -1.40 -2.38 1.95
N ILE A 89 -0.15 -2.53 1.58
CA ILE A 89 0.81 -3.39 2.25
C ILE A 89 1.70 -2.50 3.11
N TYR A 90 1.87 -2.89 4.37
CA TYR A 90 2.79 -2.27 5.30
C TYR A 90 3.87 -3.26 5.70
N ILE A 91 5.10 -2.78 5.83
CA ILE A 91 6.22 -3.56 6.35
C ILE A 91 6.83 -2.79 7.50
N ALA A 92 6.70 -3.33 8.70
CA ALA A 92 7.49 -2.86 9.83
C ALA A 92 8.90 -3.44 9.70
N ALA A 93 9.93 -2.60 9.84
CA ALA A 93 11.32 -3.02 9.77
C ALA A 93 12.16 -2.33 10.85
N TRP A 94 13.11 -3.06 11.43
CA TRP A 94 14.04 -2.54 12.44
C TRP A 94 15.37 -3.31 12.40
N SER A 95 16.42 -2.69 12.90
CA SER A 95 17.78 -3.21 12.85
C SER A 95 18.46 -3.16 14.22
N ASP A 96 19.57 -3.87 14.36
CA ASP A 96 20.40 -3.90 15.57
C ASP A 96 21.40 -2.74 15.66
N ASN A 97 21.41 -1.84 14.68
CA ASN A 97 22.34 -0.72 14.60
C ASN A 97 23.81 -1.14 14.55
N SER A 98 24.11 -2.31 13.97
CA SER A 98 25.48 -2.85 13.94
C SER A 98 26.24 -2.44 12.67
N VAL A 99 26.17 -3.22 11.59
CA VAL A 99 27.01 -3.01 10.40
C VAL A 99 26.28 -2.24 9.29
N ALA A 100 25.04 -2.59 9.06
CA ALA A 100 24.18 -2.01 8.03
C ALA A 100 22.71 -2.22 8.39
N GLN A 101 21.82 -1.58 7.65
CA GLN A 101 20.39 -1.71 7.81
C GLN A 101 19.71 -1.51 6.46
N GLY A 102 18.59 -2.18 6.23
CA GLY A 102 17.89 -2.02 4.98
C GLY A 102 16.78 -3.03 4.78
N LEU A 103 15.85 -2.68 3.92
CA LEU A 103 14.78 -3.53 3.42
C LEU A 103 15.01 -3.77 1.94
N LEU A 104 14.95 -5.04 1.51
CA LEU A 104 15.05 -5.45 0.11
C LEU A 104 13.94 -6.42 -0.21
N ALA A 105 13.17 -6.15 -1.26
CA ALA A 105 12.06 -7.01 -1.65
C ALA A 105 11.66 -6.83 -3.12
N GLN A 106 11.00 -7.88 -3.63
CA GLN A 106 10.20 -7.81 -4.85
C GLN A 106 8.81 -8.34 -4.58
N PHE A 107 7.81 -7.68 -5.14
CA PHE A 107 6.40 -8.05 -5.07
C PHE A 107 5.85 -8.28 -6.45
N SER A 108 4.86 -9.14 -6.55
CA SER A 108 4.10 -9.33 -7.78
C SER A 108 2.64 -9.61 -7.48
N SER A 109 1.75 -8.99 -8.26
CA SER A 109 0.33 -9.30 -8.31
C SER A 109 -0.28 -8.77 -9.60
N PRO A 110 -1.53 -9.15 -9.95
CA PRO A 110 -2.16 -8.69 -11.18
C PRO A 110 -2.22 -7.18 -11.36
N SER A 111 -2.50 -6.41 -10.28
CA SER A 111 -2.62 -4.95 -10.35
C SER A 111 -1.32 -4.21 -10.05
N LEU A 112 -0.45 -4.74 -9.20
CA LEU A 112 0.88 -4.16 -8.96
C LEU A 112 1.82 -4.35 -10.16
N GLY A 113 1.63 -5.45 -10.92
CA GLY A 113 2.68 -5.96 -11.80
C GLY A 113 3.87 -6.43 -10.97
N THR A 114 5.07 -6.11 -11.40
CA THR A 114 6.28 -6.26 -10.58
C THR A 114 6.58 -4.96 -9.88
N LEU A 115 6.67 -5.00 -8.55
CA LEU A 115 7.08 -3.89 -7.70
C LEU A 115 8.37 -4.27 -6.97
N LEU A 116 9.40 -3.46 -7.10
CA LEU A 116 10.68 -3.64 -6.43
C LEU A 116 10.86 -2.60 -5.32
N THR A 117 11.60 -2.94 -4.29
CA THR A 117 12.17 -1.89 -3.44
C THR A 117 13.07 -0.98 -4.26
N GLY A 118 13.02 0.33 -3.99
CA GLY A 118 13.60 1.36 -4.85
C GLY A 118 12.61 2.01 -5.82
N ASP A 119 11.41 1.44 -6.02
CA ASP A 119 10.32 2.10 -6.77
C ASP A 119 9.80 3.32 -5.99
N ALA A 120 9.49 4.40 -6.71
CA ALA A 120 9.04 5.67 -6.12
C ALA A 120 7.65 5.59 -5.44
N ARG A 121 6.92 4.49 -5.58
CA ARG A 121 5.66 4.24 -4.87
C ARG A 121 5.85 3.94 -3.39
N TRP A 122 7.03 3.48 -2.99
CA TRP A 122 7.31 3.23 -1.58
C TRP A 122 7.34 4.51 -0.76
N ARG A 123 6.72 4.45 0.40
CA ARG A 123 6.77 5.49 1.42
C ARG A 123 7.27 4.88 2.72
N VAL A 124 7.84 5.72 3.58
CA VAL A 124 8.31 5.31 4.90
C VAL A 124 7.83 6.30 5.96
N TYR A 125 7.50 5.77 7.11
CA TYR A 125 7.19 6.51 8.32
C TYR A 125 8.15 6.09 9.44
N ALA A 126 8.74 7.07 10.10
CA ALA A 126 9.57 6.89 11.28
C ALA A 126 8.70 6.89 12.53
N THR A 127 8.67 5.79 13.25
CA THR A 127 7.80 5.67 14.42
C THR A 127 8.32 6.44 15.63
N ASN A 128 9.60 6.83 15.62
CA ASN A 128 10.35 7.38 16.77
C ASN A 128 10.31 6.44 17.99
N THR A 129 10.14 5.15 17.75
CA THR A 129 10.10 4.12 18.78
C THR A 129 11.21 3.11 18.51
N ASP A 130 12.15 3.00 19.42
CA ASP A 130 13.19 1.97 19.34
C ASP A 130 12.59 0.59 19.58
N ARG A 131 13.00 -0.37 18.73
CA ARG A 131 12.64 -1.76 18.87
C ARG A 131 13.88 -2.63 19.01
N ASN A 132 13.93 -3.35 20.10
CA ASN A 132 15.03 -4.29 20.34
C ASN A 132 14.94 -5.46 19.34
N THR A 133 16.07 -5.91 18.83
CA THR A 133 16.16 -7.03 17.90
C THR A 133 15.65 -8.35 18.49
N GLY A 134 15.71 -8.54 19.80
CA GLY A 134 15.10 -9.69 20.48
C GLY A 134 13.59 -9.55 20.76
N ALA A 135 12.98 -8.42 20.42
CA ALA A 135 11.56 -8.22 20.66
C ALA A 135 10.71 -9.04 19.67
N PRO A 136 9.50 -9.48 20.07
CA PRO A 136 8.56 -10.09 19.14
C PRO A 136 8.13 -9.10 18.06
N HIS A 137 7.51 -9.60 16.99
CA HIS A 137 6.91 -8.75 15.96
C HIS A 137 5.92 -7.75 16.59
N PRO A 138 5.77 -6.55 16.00
CA PRO A 138 4.81 -5.57 16.50
C PRO A 138 3.38 -6.14 16.42
N LEU A 139 2.55 -5.74 17.38
CA LEU A 139 1.15 -6.10 17.37
C LEU A 139 0.40 -5.35 16.26
N VAL A 140 -0.69 -5.92 15.78
CA VAL A 140 -1.58 -5.25 14.80
C VAL A 140 -2.02 -3.88 15.30
N SER A 141 -2.41 -3.77 16.57
CA SER A 141 -2.81 -2.50 17.18
C SER A 141 -1.69 -1.46 17.27
N GLU A 142 -0.45 -1.90 17.41
CA GLU A 142 0.73 -1.02 17.39
C GLU A 142 0.92 -0.43 15.98
N ILE A 143 0.84 -1.27 14.95
CA ILE A 143 0.94 -0.81 13.55
C ILE A 143 -0.22 0.11 13.18
N GLU A 144 -1.45 -0.23 13.58
CA GLU A 144 -2.63 0.61 13.37
C GLU A 144 -2.45 2.01 13.98
N ALA A 145 -1.95 2.09 15.21
CA ALA A 145 -1.70 3.36 15.89
C ALA A 145 -0.65 4.21 15.14
N HIS A 146 0.46 3.60 14.71
CA HIS A 146 1.50 4.30 13.97
C HIS A 146 1.05 4.75 12.58
N VAL A 147 0.31 3.91 11.84
CA VAL A 147 -0.24 4.26 10.52
C VAL A 147 -1.25 5.40 10.67
N SER A 148 -2.13 5.34 11.68
CA SER A 148 -3.09 6.41 11.95
C SER A 148 -2.40 7.74 12.29
N ALA A 149 -1.30 7.70 13.03
CA ALA A 149 -0.49 8.88 13.32
C ALA A 149 0.17 9.43 12.06
N ALA A 150 0.76 8.56 11.21
CA ALA A 150 1.38 8.94 9.96
C ALA A 150 0.39 9.61 8.99
N ASP A 151 -0.81 9.04 8.86
CA ASP A 151 -1.89 9.56 8.02
C ASP A 151 -2.39 10.91 8.54
N GLY A 152 -2.65 11.02 9.85
CA GLY A 152 -3.16 12.23 10.50
C GLY A 152 -2.19 13.41 10.44
N LEU A 153 -0.89 13.15 10.46
CA LEU A 153 0.17 14.16 10.40
C LEU A 153 0.71 14.37 8.97
N SER A 154 0.24 13.61 7.98
CA SER A 154 0.81 13.57 6.62
C SER A 154 2.31 13.32 6.64
N ALA A 155 2.76 12.38 7.50
CA ALA A 155 4.16 12.17 7.83
C ALA A 155 4.83 11.07 7.00
N TRP A 156 4.19 10.58 5.94
CA TRP A 156 4.78 9.65 5.00
C TRP A 156 5.82 10.32 4.11
N GLU A 157 7.04 9.83 4.17
CA GLU A 157 8.17 10.36 3.40
C GLU A 157 8.54 9.43 2.23
N PRO A 158 9.22 9.92 1.18
CA PRO A 158 9.89 9.07 0.21
C PRO A 158 10.98 8.25 0.89
N THR A 159 11.17 7.00 0.46
CA THR A 159 12.28 6.17 0.95
C THR A 159 13.62 6.69 0.45
N TYR A 160 14.66 6.53 1.26
CA TYR A 160 16.03 6.52 0.76
C TYR A 160 16.23 5.29 -0.12
N VAL A 161 16.87 5.46 -1.26
CA VAL A 161 17.14 4.39 -2.21
C VAL A 161 18.65 4.21 -2.33
N GLY A 162 19.14 3.12 -1.77
CA GLY A 162 20.55 2.78 -1.73
C GLY A 162 21.02 1.93 -2.91
N GLU A 163 21.88 0.99 -2.65
CA GLU A 163 22.52 0.15 -3.66
C GLU A 163 21.59 -0.97 -4.16
N ASN A 164 21.90 -1.47 -5.35
CA ASN A 164 21.21 -2.62 -5.94
C ASN A 164 21.51 -3.92 -5.17
N ASN A 165 20.61 -4.89 -5.28
CA ASN A 165 20.89 -6.27 -4.89
C ASN A 165 22.12 -6.78 -5.65
N GLY A 166 23.14 -7.21 -4.92
CA GLY A 166 24.43 -7.65 -5.47
C GLY A 166 25.60 -6.74 -5.11
N VAL A 167 25.34 -5.55 -4.56
CA VAL A 167 26.39 -4.62 -4.12
C VAL A 167 26.66 -4.79 -2.62
N ALA A 168 27.92 -4.56 -2.20
CA ALA A 168 28.29 -4.62 -0.79
C ALA A 168 27.47 -3.62 0.06
N PRO A 169 27.21 -3.94 1.36
CA PRO A 169 27.82 -5.02 2.13
C PRO A 169 27.11 -6.38 1.98
N TRP A 170 25.89 -6.44 1.47
CA TRP A 170 25.07 -7.66 1.51
C TRP A 170 25.37 -8.67 0.39
N GLY A 171 25.89 -8.20 -0.76
CA GLY A 171 26.05 -9.06 -1.93
C GLY A 171 24.73 -9.45 -2.58
N VAL A 172 24.72 -10.54 -3.34
CA VAL A 172 23.53 -11.02 -4.04
C VAL A 172 22.63 -11.79 -3.09
N ILE A 173 21.41 -11.32 -2.91
CA ILE A 173 20.35 -12.04 -2.20
C ILE A 173 19.58 -12.87 -3.22
N ALA A 174 19.68 -14.18 -3.09
CA ALA A 174 19.02 -15.13 -3.99
C ALA A 174 17.49 -14.99 -3.92
N GLY A 175 16.83 -15.13 -5.06
CA GLY A 175 15.36 -15.02 -5.16
C GLY A 175 14.83 -13.60 -5.37
N ILE A 176 15.65 -12.57 -5.21
CA ILE A 176 15.33 -11.18 -5.50
C ILE A 176 16.13 -10.70 -6.70
N THR A 177 15.49 -10.03 -7.66
CA THR A 177 16.20 -9.50 -8.84
C THR A 177 17.29 -8.49 -8.47
N THR A 178 18.36 -8.43 -9.27
CA THR A 178 19.42 -7.44 -9.10
C THR A 178 18.98 -6.00 -9.38
N ASP A 179 17.82 -5.79 -9.96
CA ASP A 179 17.24 -4.45 -10.15
C ASP A 179 16.59 -3.90 -8.87
N ALA A 180 16.27 -4.76 -7.90
CA ALA A 180 15.78 -4.32 -6.60
C ALA A 180 16.90 -3.60 -5.83
N ARG A 181 16.53 -2.56 -5.10
CA ARG A 181 17.46 -1.73 -4.36
C ARG A 181 17.13 -1.74 -2.87
N TRP A 182 18.15 -1.74 -2.05
CA TRP A 182 18.00 -1.58 -0.61
C TRP A 182 17.40 -0.21 -0.30
N ILE A 183 16.36 -0.18 0.52
CA ILE A 183 15.69 1.05 0.94
C ILE A 183 15.73 1.20 2.45
N TRP A 184 15.68 2.45 2.90
CA TRP A 184 15.53 2.80 4.31
C TRP A 184 14.85 4.17 4.43
N ARG A 185 14.86 4.75 5.64
CA ARG A 185 14.46 6.13 5.86
C ARG A 185 15.58 7.08 5.45
N ASN A 186 15.23 8.20 4.86
CA ASN A 186 16.18 9.29 4.65
C ASN A 186 16.38 10.04 5.98
N THR A 187 17.55 9.92 6.60
CA THR A 187 17.85 10.55 7.87
C THR A 187 18.57 11.89 7.64
N PRO A 188 18.02 13.02 8.08
CA PRO A 188 18.66 14.33 7.88
C PRO A 188 20.09 14.37 8.43
N GLY A 189 21.03 14.85 7.60
CA GLY A 189 22.45 14.96 7.97
C GLY A 189 23.25 13.66 7.85
N VAL A 190 22.62 12.54 7.47
CA VAL A 190 23.29 11.26 7.22
C VAL A 190 23.47 11.06 5.72
N VAL A 191 24.71 10.80 5.30
CA VAL A 191 25.06 10.61 3.88
C VAL A 191 24.54 9.30 3.34
N ASP A 192 24.65 8.23 4.13
CA ASP A 192 24.18 6.89 3.77
C ASP A 192 23.37 6.29 4.92
N PRO A 193 22.04 6.40 4.87
CA PRO A 193 21.14 5.87 5.89
C PRO A 193 21.16 4.34 6.03
N LEU A 194 21.76 3.63 5.09
CA LEU A 194 21.94 2.17 5.19
C LEU A 194 23.12 1.78 6.10
N ARG A 195 23.82 2.75 6.67
CA ARG A 195 24.95 2.53 7.58
C ARG A 195 24.58 2.78 9.04
N PRO A 196 25.36 2.22 9.99
CA PRO A 196 25.09 2.37 11.42
C PRO A 196 25.04 3.84 11.87
N GLY A 197 24.33 4.10 12.96
CA GLY A 197 24.25 5.44 13.55
C GLY A 197 23.18 6.35 12.93
N SER A 198 22.39 5.84 11.99
CA SER A 198 21.34 6.58 11.28
C SER A 198 19.92 6.29 11.78
N GLY A 199 19.74 5.99 13.08
CA GLY A 199 18.44 5.65 13.65
C GLY A 199 18.04 4.18 13.43
N ALA A 200 19.00 3.29 13.36
CA ALA A 200 18.78 1.89 13.02
C ALA A 200 17.95 1.11 14.03
N GLY A 201 17.99 1.46 15.31
CA GLY A 201 17.14 0.83 16.33
C GLY A 201 15.69 1.26 16.28
N GLU A 202 15.37 2.29 15.53
CA GLU A 202 14.02 2.76 15.34
C GLU A 202 13.21 1.81 14.44
N MET A 203 11.99 1.51 14.83
CA MET A 203 11.07 0.80 13.94
C MET A 203 10.57 1.75 12.86
N LEU A 204 10.73 1.35 11.62
CA LEU A 204 10.19 2.04 10.45
C LEU A 204 8.97 1.29 9.94
N ILE A 205 8.01 2.02 9.37
CA ILE A 205 6.91 1.42 8.63
C ILE A 205 7.01 1.86 7.18
N PHE A 206 7.24 0.90 6.30
CA PHE A 206 7.17 1.10 4.86
C PHE A 206 5.75 0.82 4.38
N SER A 207 5.30 1.55 3.39
CA SER A 207 3.97 1.35 2.81
C SER A 207 4.00 1.42 1.29
N VAL A 208 3.12 0.62 0.67
CA VAL A 208 2.80 0.70 -0.75
C VAL A 208 1.33 0.38 -0.96
N THR A 209 0.66 1.20 -1.77
CA THR A 209 -0.75 1.01 -2.11
C THR A 209 -0.88 0.12 -3.34
N ILE A 210 -1.79 -0.85 -3.27
CA ILE A 210 -2.20 -1.68 -4.40
C ILE A 210 -3.16 -0.84 -5.25
N PRO A 211 -2.87 -0.63 -6.54
CA PRO A 211 -3.79 0.10 -7.40
C PRO A 211 -5.14 -0.61 -7.49
N ALA A 212 -6.22 0.11 -7.26
CA ALA A 212 -7.55 -0.45 -7.52
C ALA A 212 -7.66 -0.86 -9.00
N PRO A 213 -8.30 -1.99 -9.31
CA PRO A 213 -8.54 -2.40 -10.68
C PRO A 213 -9.16 -1.24 -11.46
N SER A 214 -8.53 -0.82 -12.56
CA SER A 214 -8.95 0.37 -13.29
C SER A 214 -10.39 0.18 -13.79
N ALA A 215 -11.28 1.11 -13.47
CA ALA A 215 -12.68 1.14 -13.90
C ALA A 215 -12.85 1.12 -15.44
N ILE A 216 -11.79 1.32 -16.20
CA ILE A 216 -11.75 1.24 -17.66
C ILE A 216 -12.13 -0.15 -18.17
N ALA A 217 -11.74 -1.22 -17.47
CA ALA A 217 -12.12 -2.58 -17.85
C ALA A 217 -13.62 -2.84 -17.67
N ALA A 218 -14.25 -2.29 -16.65
CA ALA A 218 -15.68 -2.46 -16.37
C ALA A 218 -16.57 -1.70 -17.37
N SER A 219 -16.14 -0.54 -17.84
CA SER A 219 -16.91 0.28 -18.81
C SER A 219 -16.94 -0.32 -20.22
N LEU A 220 -15.88 -1.01 -20.65
CA LEU A 220 -15.85 -1.70 -21.95
C LEU A 220 -16.81 -2.90 -21.99
N PHE A 221 -16.95 -3.65 -20.91
CA PHE A 221 -17.92 -4.75 -20.84
C PHE A 221 -19.38 -4.24 -20.78
N GLY A 222 -19.63 -3.12 -20.12
CA GLY A 222 -20.97 -2.49 -20.08
C GLY A 222 -21.44 -2.00 -21.45
N LEU A 223 -20.58 -1.40 -22.24
CA LEU A 223 -20.89 -0.93 -23.60
C LEU A 223 -21.13 -2.07 -24.59
N LEU A 224 -20.40 -3.18 -24.49
CA LEU A 224 -20.61 -4.37 -25.31
C LEU A 224 -21.93 -5.08 -24.99
N ALA A 225 -22.39 -5.05 -23.73
CA ALA A 225 -23.66 -5.65 -23.34
C ALA A 225 -24.86 -4.83 -23.82
N MET A 226 -24.76 -3.50 -23.88
CA MET A 226 -25.84 -2.64 -24.40
C MET A 226 -25.97 -2.67 -25.93
N GLY A 227 -24.88 -2.91 -26.67
CA GLY A 227 -24.89 -3.00 -28.14
C GLY A 227 -25.61 -4.24 -28.69
N ARG A 228 -25.88 -5.27 -27.87
CA ARG A 228 -26.47 -6.55 -28.32
C ARG A 228 -28.03 -6.61 -28.24
N ARG A 229 -28.70 -5.55 -27.80
CA ARG A 229 -30.17 -5.51 -27.63
C ARG A 229 -30.93 -4.81 -28.74
N ARG A 230 -30.31 -4.50 -29.88
CA ARG A 230 -31.03 -3.96 -31.07
C ARG A 230 -30.81 -4.88 -32.25
N ARG A 231 -31.58 -5.98 -32.31
CA ARG A 231 -32.06 -6.64 -33.54
C ARG A 231 -33.34 -7.39 -33.19
#